data_2a26726654eeae9e17b64f7ea7487fff
#
_entry.id   2a26726654eeae9e17b64f7ea7487fff
#
_cell.length_a   1.000
_cell.length_b   1.000
_cell.length_c   1.000
_cell.angle_alpha   90.00
_cell.angle_beta   90.00
_cell.angle_gamma   90.00
#
_symmetry.space_group_name_H-M   'P 1'
#
loop_
_entity.id
_entity.type
_entity.pdbx_description
1 polymer ?
#
loop_
_entity_poly.entity_id
_entity_poly.type
_entity_poly.pdbx_seq_one_letter_code
_entity_poly.pdbx_strand_id
1 'polypeptide(L)'
;MCVYNDTGKNTTSASETLLNKRIAIVGIGGVGGYLGAMLAHTYPHVTLAARGKRLEHIKEHGLTLHSVYSGEITAFPEHVTTADAIGPQDYIFVCVKNYSLEDVCRQIAPFVDDHTVLIPVMNGVDTGERMRNLLKKGTVIDSLIYIVAYASPDFSITQIGNLASLRIGIKNASKEQIGRAHV
;
A
#
# COMPACT_ATOMS: atom_id res chain seq x y z
N MET A 1 12.66 12.93 7.55
CA MET A 1 13.91 13.35 6.91
C MET A 1 13.56 14.45 5.93
N CYS A 2 13.77 15.70 6.31
CA CYS A 2 13.42 16.86 5.48
C CYS A 2 14.46 17.03 4.38
N VAL A 3 14.04 16.99 3.14
CA VAL A 3 14.88 17.36 2.01
C VAL A 3 14.61 18.84 1.71
N TYR A 4 15.59 19.68 1.96
CA TYR A 4 15.60 21.10 1.57
C TYR A 4 15.84 21.17 0.07
N ASN A 5 14.90 21.71 -0.71
CA ASN A 5 15.15 22.21 -2.05
C ASN A 5 15.16 23.74 -2.03
N ASP A 6 16.32 24.27 -2.37
CA ASP A 6 16.63 25.69 -2.50
C ASP A 6 16.04 26.27 -3.80
N THR A 7 14.72 26.33 -3.88
CA THR A 7 13.99 27.22 -4.79
C THR A 7 12.65 27.54 -4.13
N GLY A 8 12.53 28.73 -3.56
CA GLY A 8 11.38 29.22 -2.81
C GLY A 8 10.06 29.30 -3.59
N LYS A 9 9.53 28.14 -3.98
CA LYS A 9 8.18 27.96 -4.55
C LYS A 9 7.45 26.85 -3.84
N ASN A 10 6.49 27.22 -2.98
CA ASN A 10 5.33 26.47 -2.49
C ASN A 10 5.48 24.95 -2.33
N THR A 11 6.11 24.50 -1.27
CA THR A 11 6.03 23.11 -0.79
C THR A 11 4.67 22.78 -0.17
N THR A 12 3.86 23.75 0.19
CA THR A 12 2.54 23.60 0.81
C THR A 12 1.52 22.92 -0.11
N SER A 13 1.52 23.19 -1.40
CA SER A 13 0.54 22.63 -2.35
C SER A 13 0.75 21.15 -2.67
N ALA A 14 1.99 20.66 -2.66
CA ALA A 14 2.29 19.25 -2.98
C ALA A 14 1.98 18.31 -1.80
N SER A 15 2.25 18.74 -0.56
CA SER A 15 1.92 17.97 0.64
C SER A 15 0.40 17.89 0.88
N GLU A 16 -0.34 18.98 0.67
CA GLU A 16 -1.80 18.99 0.76
C GLU A 16 -2.45 18.10 -0.31
N THR A 17 -1.90 18.08 -1.53
CA THR A 17 -2.39 17.21 -2.61
C THR A 17 -2.19 15.73 -2.27
N LEU A 18 -1.10 15.35 -1.59
CA LEU A 18 -0.85 13.97 -1.18
C LEU A 18 -1.77 13.52 -0.04
N LEU A 19 -2.09 14.41 0.91
CA LEU A 19 -3.00 14.10 2.02
C LEU A 19 -4.43 13.80 1.56
N ASN A 20 -4.84 14.30 0.40
CA ASN A 20 -6.17 14.07 -0.18
C ASN A 20 -6.24 12.80 -1.04
N LYS A 21 -5.15 12.01 -1.14
CA LYS A 21 -5.13 10.78 -1.93
C LYS A 21 -5.73 9.60 -1.18
N ARG A 22 -6.59 8.86 -1.87
CA ARG A 22 -7.21 7.62 -1.37
C ARG A 22 -6.28 6.45 -1.63
N ILE A 23 -5.95 5.72 -0.59
CA ILE A 23 -4.98 4.63 -0.63
C ILE A 23 -5.63 3.36 -0.12
N ALA A 24 -5.63 2.30 -0.91
CA ALA A 24 -6.05 0.98 -0.45
C ALA A 24 -4.86 0.03 -0.30
N ILE A 25 -4.87 -0.76 0.77
CA ILE A 25 -3.97 -1.89 0.97
C ILE A 25 -4.80 -3.17 0.93
N VAL A 26 -4.56 -4.02 -0.06
CA VAL A 26 -5.27 -5.28 -0.27
C VAL A 26 -4.43 -6.45 0.19
N GLY A 27 -4.90 -7.13 1.23
CA GLY A 27 -4.19 -8.25 1.83
C GLY A 27 -3.39 -7.85 3.06
N ILE A 28 -4.02 -7.93 4.23
CA ILE A 28 -3.44 -7.55 5.53
C ILE A 28 -2.76 -8.77 6.17
N GLY A 29 -1.64 -9.19 5.55
CA GLY A 29 -0.65 -10.12 6.11
C GLY A 29 0.50 -9.35 6.78
N GLY A 30 1.70 -9.96 6.92
CA GLY A 30 2.86 -9.27 7.51
C GLY A 30 3.22 -7.99 6.76
N VAL A 31 3.46 -8.10 5.45
CA VAL A 31 3.85 -6.95 4.59
C VAL A 31 2.73 -5.93 4.47
N GLY A 32 1.54 -6.36 4.06
CA GLY A 32 0.42 -5.43 3.88
C GLY A 32 -0.09 -4.85 5.21
N GLY A 33 0.06 -5.59 6.31
CA GLY A 33 -0.23 -5.07 7.64
C GLY A 33 0.76 -4.00 8.08
N TYR A 34 2.06 -4.20 7.85
CA TYR A 34 3.07 -3.18 8.11
C TYR A 34 2.80 -1.89 7.32
N LEU A 35 2.64 -2.00 5.99
CA LEU A 35 2.32 -0.85 5.14
C LEU A 35 1.00 -0.20 5.55
N GLY A 36 -0.02 -1.00 5.83
CA GLY A 36 -1.34 -0.54 6.24
C GLY A 36 -1.31 0.25 7.55
N ALA A 37 -0.59 -0.24 8.57
CA ALA A 37 -0.44 0.47 9.83
C ALA A 37 0.33 1.79 9.66
N MET A 38 1.46 1.77 8.93
CA MET A 38 2.27 2.97 8.67
C MET A 38 1.49 4.02 7.90
N LEU A 39 0.80 3.62 6.83
CA LEU A 39 0.05 4.55 5.99
C LEU A 39 -1.19 5.09 6.73
N ALA A 40 -1.97 4.25 7.42
CA ALA A 40 -3.15 4.70 8.16
C ALA A 40 -2.80 5.56 9.39
N HIS A 41 -1.57 5.44 9.92
CA HIS A 41 -1.08 6.33 10.96
C HIS A 41 -0.73 7.73 10.43
N THR A 42 -0.36 7.82 9.14
CA THR A 42 0.18 9.04 8.53
C THR A 42 -0.83 9.76 7.62
N TYR A 43 -1.66 9.00 6.90
CA TYR A 43 -2.60 9.53 5.90
C TYR A 43 -4.06 9.29 6.33
N PRO A 44 -4.95 10.29 6.12
CA PRO A 44 -6.34 10.20 6.56
C PRO A 44 -7.19 9.21 5.73
N HIS A 45 -6.95 9.11 4.42
CA HIS A 45 -7.82 8.37 3.49
C HIS A 45 -7.22 7.00 3.14
N VAL A 46 -7.12 6.13 4.15
CA VAL A 46 -6.60 4.77 3.98
C VAL A 46 -7.70 3.74 4.18
N THR A 47 -7.82 2.85 3.19
CA THR A 47 -8.71 1.68 3.19
C THR A 47 -7.89 0.41 3.36
N LEU A 48 -8.21 -0.41 4.36
CA LEU A 48 -7.61 -1.74 4.54
C LEU A 48 -8.57 -2.82 4.08
N ALA A 49 -8.15 -3.61 3.09
CA ALA A 49 -8.93 -4.75 2.61
C ALA A 49 -8.44 -6.06 3.25
N ALA A 50 -9.26 -6.59 4.15
CA ALA A 50 -9.01 -7.81 4.90
C ALA A 50 -10.16 -8.80 4.73
N ARG A 51 -10.05 -10.01 5.32
CA ARG A 51 -11.09 -11.04 5.27
C ARG A 51 -11.29 -11.70 6.64
N GLY A 52 -12.53 -12.18 6.87
CA GLY A 52 -12.89 -12.98 8.03
C GLY A 52 -12.60 -12.28 9.36
N LYS A 53 -12.19 -13.04 10.36
CA LYS A 53 -11.96 -12.53 11.72
C LYS A 53 -10.97 -11.36 11.81
N ARG A 54 -9.99 -11.28 10.90
CA ARG A 54 -9.05 -10.15 10.83
C ARG A 54 -9.74 -8.84 10.44
N LEU A 55 -10.66 -8.90 9.48
CA LEU A 55 -11.46 -7.74 9.08
C LEU A 55 -12.26 -7.20 10.27
N GLU A 56 -12.96 -8.07 10.98
CA GLU A 56 -13.76 -7.69 12.14
C GLU A 56 -12.88 -7.11 13.27
N HIS A 57 -11.76 -7.76 13.55
CA HIS A 57 -10.82 -7.28 14.57
C HIS A 57 -10.30 -5.87 14.25
N ILE A 58 -9.88 -5.62 13.00
CA ILE A 58 -9.35 -4.30 12.61
C ILE A 58 -10.44 -3.23 12.69
N LYS A 59 -11.68 -3.54 12.33
CA LYS A 59 -12.81 -2.62 12.47
C LYS A 59 -13.03 -2.19 13.92
N GLU A 60 -12.92 -3.13 14.83
CA GLU A 60 -13.24 -2.92 16.25
C GLU A 60 -12.07 -2.30 17.02
N HIS A 61 -10.83 -2.76 16.73
CA HIS A 61 -9.65 -2.45 17.56
C HIS A 61 -8.57 -1.65 16.82
N GLY A 62 -8.73 -1.40 15.51
CA GLY A 62 -7.65 -0.87 14.69
C GLY A 62 -6.62 -1.92 14.30
N LEU A 63 -5.53 -1.48 13.67
CA LEU A 63 -4.42 -2.34 13.28
C LEU A 63 -3.19 -2.01 14.12
N THR A 64 -2.79 -2.94 14.99
CA THR A 64 -1.61 -2.79 15.84
C THR A 64 -0.36 -3.32 15.13
N LEU A 65 0.69 -2.52 15.13
CA LEU A 65 2.03 -2.85 14.63
C LEU A 65 3.04 -2.77 15.78
N HIS A 66 3.77 -3.84 16.01
CA HIS A 66 4.96 -3.88 16.85
C HIS A 66 6.19 -3.92 15.94
N SER A 67 6.97 -2.85 15.92
CA SER A 67 8.11 -2.72 15.01
C SER A 67 9.38 -2.32 15.76
N VAL A 68 10.46 -3.06 15.53
CA VAL A 68 11.78 -2.68 16.02
C VAL A 68 12.25 -1.37 15.36
N TYR A 69 11.83 -1.14 14.11
CA TYR A 69 12.22 0.03 13.32
C TYR A 69 11.34 1.26 13.59
N SER A 70 10.01 1.08 13.69
CA SER A 70 9.04 2.18 13.76
C SER A 70 8.38 2.35 15.14
N GLY A 71 8.70 1.45 16.10
CA GLY A 71 8.04 1.45 17.41
C GLY A 71 6.68 0.76 17.40
N GLU A 72 5.86 1.06 18.40
CA GLU A 72 4.51 0.53 18.54
C GLU A 72 3.49 1.54 18.01
N ILE A 73 2.62 1.09 17.11
CA ILE A 73 1.60 1.91 16.46
C ILE A 73 0.27 1.14 16.51
N THR A 74 -0.81 1.80 16.92
CA THR A 74 -2.17 1.35 16.64
C THR A 74 -2.81 2.36 15.71
N ALA A 75 -3.08 1.94 14.48
CA ALA A 75 -3.65 2.79 13.44
C ALA A 75 -5.14 2.48 13.24
N PHE A 76 -5.93 3.52 13.05
CA PHE A 76 -7.34 3.43 12.73
C PHE A 76 -7.56 3.94 11.30
N PRO A 77 -7.67 3.04 10.31
CA PRO A 77 -7.92 3.43 8.93
C PRO A 77 -9.31 4.03 8.75
N GLU A 78 -9.51 4.85 7.72
CA GLU A 78 -10.83 5.42 7.40
C GLU A 78 -11.85 4.33 7.10
N HIS A 79 -11.43 3.30 6.35
CA HIS A 79 -12.28 2.17 6.00
C HIS A 79 -11.57 0.83 6.20
N VAL A 80 -12.33 -0.16 6.68
CA VAL A 80 -11.93 -1.58 6.72
C VAL A 80 -12.99 -2.39 6.01
N THR A 81 -12.62 -3.08 4.93
CA THR A 81 -13.57 -3.75 4.05
C THR A 81 -12.97 -5.00 3.39
N THR A 82 -13.67 -5.62 2.46
CA THR A 82 -13.16 -6.68 1.59
C THR A 82 -12.64 -6.11 0.26
N ALA A 83 -11.85 -6.87 -0.51
CA ALA A 83 -11.26 -6.39 -1.75
C ALA A 83 -12.28 -6.00 -2.83
N ASP A 84 -13.45 -6.62 -2.81
CA ASP A 84 -14.58 -6.36 -3.71
C ASP A 84 -15.45 -5.16 -3.30
N ALA A 85 -15.05 -4.42 -2.26
CA ALA A 85 -15.79 -3.27 -1.73
C ALA A 85 -14.89 -2.06 -1.36
N ILE A 86 -13.66 -2.00 -1.90
CA ILE A 86 -12.70 -0.92 -1.58
C ILE A 86 -13.11 0.45 -2.11
N GLY A 87 -14.03 0.51 -3.07
CA GLY A 87 -14.38 1.76 -3.76
C GLY A 87 -13.25 2.31 -4.64
N PRO A 88 -13.48 3.45 -5.33
CA PRO A 88 -12.45 4.09 -6.16
C PRO A 88 -11.26 4.56 -5.34
N GLN A 89 -10.03 4.28 -5.80
CA GLN A 89 -8.78 4.60 -5.12
C GLN A 89 -7.78 5.26 -6.06
N ASP A 90 -6.95 6.16 -5.56
CA ASP A 90 -5.82 6.72 -6.31
C ASP A 90 -4.63 5.74 -6.34
N TYR A 91 -4.38 5.04 -5.22
CA TYR A 91 -3.31 4.05 -5.08
C TYR A 91 -3.85 2.75 -4.49
N ILE A 92 -3.48 1.61 -5.07
CA ILE A 92 -3.82 0.27 -4.56
C ILE A 92 -2.54 -0.54 -4.39
N PHE A 93 -2.16 -0.80 -3.15
CA PHE A 93 -1.09 -1.73 -2.81
C PHE A 93 -1.67 -3.15 -2.72
N VAL A 94 -1.15 -4.06 -3.52
CA VAL A 94 -1.58 -5.48 -3.53
C VAL A 94 -0.53 -6.33 -2.84
N CYS A 95 -0.85 -6.76 -1.61
CA CYS A 95 0.05 -7.44 -0.67
C CYS A 95 -0.41 -8.87 -0.38
N VAL A 96 -0.91 -9.58 -1.38
CA VAL A 96 -1.42 -10.94 -1.24
C VAL A 96 -0.36 -11.99 -1.60
N LYS A 97 -0.67 -13.25 -1.36
CA LYS A 97 0.15 -14.36 -1.86
C LYS A 97 -0.10 -14.57 -3.35
N ASN A 98 0.93 -15.07 -4.07
CA ASN A 98 0.91 -15.25 -5.52
C ASN A 98 -0.31 -16.01 -6.05
N TYR A 99 -0.76 -17.03 -5.32
CA TYR A 99 -1.94 -17.83 -5.68
C TYR A 99 -3.28 -17.08 -5.59
N SER A 100 -3.29 -15.92 -4.92
CA SER A 100 -4.49 -15.07 -4.76
C SER A 100 -4.51 -13.88 -5.73
N LEU A 101 -3.47 -13.68 -6.54
CA LEU A 101 -3.34 -12.48 -7.37
C LEU A 101 -4.49 -12.33 -8.38
N GLU A 102 -4.82 -13.40 -9.10
CA GLU A 102 -5.89 -13.37 -10.11
C GLU A 102 -7.26 -13.07 -9.51
N ASP A 103 -7.55 -13.71 -8.37
CA ASP A 103 -8.81 -13.50 -7.66
C ASP A 103 -8.93 -12.06 -7.16
N VAL A 104 -7.86 -11.53 -6.56
CA VAL A 104 -7.82 -10.14 -6.08
C VAL A 104 -7.92 -9.15 -7.24
N CYS A 105 -7.21 -9.36 -8.34
CA CYS A 105 -7.32 -8.49 -9.52
C CYS A 105 -8.77 -8.46 -10.05
N ARG A 106 -9.47 -9.59 -10.06
CA ARG A 106 -10.89 -9.65 -10.45
C ARG A 106 -11.78 -8.86 -9.50
N GLN A 107 -11.52 -8.95 -8.19
CA GLN A 107 -12.30 -8.24 -7.16
C GLN A 107 -12.09 -6.72 -7.23
N ILE A 108 -10.86 -6.25 -7.44
CA ILE A 108 -10.55 -4.80 -7.46
C ILE A 108 -10.83 -4.14 -8.82
N ALA A 109 -10.91 -4.92 -9.92
CA ALA A 109 -11.07 -4.39 -11.28
C ALA A 109 -12.20 -3.35 -11.45
N PRO A 110 -13.38 -3.48 -10.80
CA PRO A 110 -14.44 -2.48 -10.91
C PRO A 110 -14.07 -1.09 -10.36
N PHE A 111 -13.05 -1.00 -9.50
CA PHE A 111 -12.62 0.22 -8.82
C PHE A 111 -11.36 0.83 -9.44
N VAL A 112 -10.81 0.19 -10.47
CA VAL A 112 -9.60 0.66 -11.18
C VAL A 112 -10.01 1.48 -12.39
N ASP A 113 -9.56 2.72 -12.46
CA ASP A 113 -9.67 3.60 -13.61
C ASP A 113 -8.28 3.96 -14.18
N ASP A 114 -8.24 4.82 -15.20
CA ASP A 114 -7.00 5.17 -15.90
C ASP A 114 -6.02 5.99 -15.04
N HIS A 115 -6.49 6.57 -13.93
CA HIS A 115 -5.69 7.35 -12.98
C HIS A 115 -5.20 6.52 -11.80
N THR A 116 -5.76 5.33 -11.59
CA THR A 116 -5.39 4.45 -10.49
C THR A 116 -3.97 3.91 -10.66
N VAL A 117 -3.17 4.03 -9.62
CA VAL A 117 -1.82 3.45 -9.54
C VAL A 117 -1.86 2.16 -8.74
N LEU A 118 -1.39 1.07 -9.34
CA LEU A 118 -1.37 -0.27 -8.75
C LEU A 118 0.07 -0.67 -8.42
N ILE A 119 0.30 -1.10 -7.19
CA ILE A 119 1.64 -1.43 -6.68
C ILE A 119 1.59 -2.85 -6.09
N PRO A 120 1.98 -3.88 -6.85
CA PRO A 120 2.10 -5.23 -6.32
C PRO A 120 3.29 -5.31 -5.36
N VAL A 121 3.04 -5.49 -4.07
CA VAL A 121 4.07 -5.64 -3.03
C VAL A 121 4.05 -7.09 -2.54
N MET A 122 4.61 -7.96 -3.36
CA MET A 122 4.58 -9.40 -3.14
C MET A 122 5.79 -10.07 -3.80
N ASN A 123 6.13 -11.28 -3.36
CA ASN A 123 7.23 -12.04 -3.95
C ASN A 123 6.91 -12.47 -5.39
N GLY A 124 7.93 -12.46 -6.25
CA GLY A 124 7.86 -12.86 -7.66
C GLY A 124 8.33 -11.74 -8.58
N VAL A 125 9.05 -12.11 -9.64
CA VAL A 125 9.62 -11.17 -10.62
C VAL A 125 8.61 -10.78 -11.71
N ASP A 126 7.52 -11.52 -11.85
CA ASP A 126 6.51 -11.42 -12.91
C ASP A 126 5.18 -10.81 -12.42
N THR A 127 5.09 -10.46 -11.15
CA THR A 127 3.82 -10.01 -10.52
C THR A 127 3.24 -8.76 -11.18
N GLY A 128 4.08 -7.78 -11.51
CA GLY A 128 3.65 -6.58 -12.23
C GLY A 128 3.15 -6.88 -13.64
N GLU A 129 3.85 -7.76 -14.38
CA GLU A 129 3.42 -8.17 -15.73
C GLU A 129 2.10 -8.94 -15.69
N ARG A 130 1.94 -9.88 -14.76
CA ARG A 130 0.68 -10.61 -14.57
C ARG A 130 -0.46 -9.67 -14.22
N MET A 131 -0.23 -8.70 -13.34
CA MET A 131 -1.25 -7.70 -12.98
C MET A 131 -1.64 -6.83 -14.19
N ARG A 132 -0.67 -6.37 -15.00
CA ARG A 132 -0.93 -5.62 -16.25
C ARG A 132 -1.77 -6.44 -17.26
N ASN A 133 -1.58 -7.74 -17.31
CA ASN A 133 -2.37 -8.62 -18.18
C ASN A 133 -3.80 -8.83 -17.66
N LEU A 134 -4.00 -8.84 -16.36
CA LEU A 134 -5.30 -9.07 -15.72
C LEU A 134 -6.16 -7.78 -15.66
N LEU A 135 -5.53 -6.63 -15.41
CA LEU A 135 -6.21 -5.33 -15.30
C LEU A 135 -5.98 -4.52 -16.58
N LYS A 136 -7.09 -4.05 -17.17
CA LYS A 136 -7.06 -3.34 -18.46
C LYS A 136 -6.93 -1.82 -18.31
N LYS A 137 -7.02 -1.32 -17.08
CA LYS A 137 -6.92 0.09 -16.72
C LYS A 137 -5.92 0.26 -15.57
N GLY A 138 -5.55 1.51 -15.31
CA GLY A 138 -4.60 1.87 -14.29
C GLY A 138 -3.14 1.71 -14.70
N THR A 139 -2.27 2.26 -13.91
CA THR A 139 -0.81 2.17 -14.10
C THR A 139 -0.21 1.22 -13.08
N VAL A 140 0.35 0.10 -13.53
CA VAL A 140 1.05 -0.85 -12.64
C VAL A 140 2.51 -0.45 -12.52
N ILE A 141 2.94 -0.15 -11.30
CA ILE A 141 4.32 0.17 -10.94
C ILE A 141 4.97 -1.06 -10.32
N ASP A 142 6.11 -1.49 -10.85
CA ASP A 142 6.85 -2.62 -10.27
C ASP A 142 7.47 -2.21 -8.92
N SER A 143 7.49 -3.12 -7.96
CA SER A 143 8.03 -2.86 -6.64
C SER A 143 8.87 -3.99 -6.09
N LEU A 144 9.73 -3.65 -5.14
CA LEU A 144 10.56 -4.58 -4.38
C LEU A 144 10.55 -4.16 -2.93
N ILE A 145 10.20 -5.07 -2.03
CA ILE A 145 10.20 -4.81 -0.59
C ILE A 145 11.23 -5.69 0.13
N TYR A 146 12.01 -5.06 1.00
CA TYR A 146 12.88 -5.71 1.96
C TYR A 146 12.32 -5.48 3.36
N ILE A 147 11.73 -6.49 3.95
CA ILE A 147 11.15 -6.45 5.29
C ILE A 147 11.02 -7.86 5.84
N VAL A 148 11.17 -8.00 7.14
CA VAL A 148 10.75 -9.20 7.86
C VAL A 148 9.56 -8.82 8.73
N ALA A 149 8.37 -9.22 8.31
CA ALA A 149 7.14 -8.95 9.03
C ALA A 149 6.18 -10.13 8.93
N TYR A 150 5.43 -10.37 10.00
CA TYR A 150 4.42 -11.41 10.07
C TYR A 150 3.19 -10.96 10.85
N ALA A 151 2.09 -11.63 10.59
CA ALA A 151 0.85 -11.41 11.29
C ALA A 151 0.75 -12.40 12.45
N SER A 152 0.51 -11.90 13.64
CA SER A 152 0.40 -12.67 14.88
C SER A 152 -1.03 -13.26 15.05
N PRO A 153 -1.21 -14.27 15.91
CA PRO A 153 -2.51 -14.89 16.17
C PRO A 153 -3.57 -13.93 16.74
N ASP A 154 -3.15 -12.89 17.45
CA ASP A 154 -3.98 -11.81 18.01
C ASP A 154 -4.33 -10.74 16.98
N PHE A 155 -4.03 -10.97 15.70
CA PHE A 155 -4.21 -10.07 14.56
C PHE A 155 -3.28 -8.85 14.52
N SER A 156 -2.38 -8.67 15.47
CA SER A 156 -1.31 -7.68 15.38
C SER A 156 -0.30 -8.02 14.27
N ILE A 157 0.51 -7.04 13.90
CA ILE A 157 1.62 -7.21 12.97
C ILE A 157 2.92 -7.03 13.74
N THR A 158 3.86 -7.91 13.52
CA THR A 158 5.20 -7.80 14.09
C THR A 158 6.21 -7.64 12.97
N GLN A 159 7.01 -6.57 13.04
CA GLN A 159 8.16 -6.35 12.16
C GLN A 159 9.44 -6.47 13.00
N ILE A 160 10.37 -7.25 12.51
CA ILE A 160 11.67 -7.48 13.15
C ILE A 160 12.82 -7.07 12.24
N GLY A 161 13.97 -6.79 12.85
CA GLY A 161 15.15 -6.31 12.15
C GLY A 161 15.12 -4.81 11.89
N ASN A 162 16.26 -4.28 11.42
CA ASN A 162 16.50 -2.84 11.27
C ASN A 162 16.25 -2.33 9.84
N LEU A 163 15.58 -3.13 9.00
CA LEU A 163 15.33 -2.79 7.61
C LEU A 163 13.85 -2.96 7.26
N ALA A 164 13.26 -1.87 6.80
CA ALA A 164 11.97 -1.84 6.12
C ALA A 164 12.12 -0.89 4.93
N SER A 165 12.27 -1.42 3.72
CA SER A 165 12.51 -0.61 2.53
C SER A 165 11.62 -1.08 1.39
N LEU A 166 10.80 -0.18 0.86
CA LEU A 166 10.03 -0.36 -0.36
C LEU A 166 10.69 0.43 -1.48
N ARG A 167 11.06 -0.24 -2.57
CA ARG A 167 11.54 0.38 -3.80
C ARG A 167 10.50 0.21 -4.88
N ILE A 168 10.22 1.26 -5.61
CA ILE A 168 9.27 1.28 -6.72
C ILE A 168 9.99 1.74 -7.99
N GLY A 169 9.54 1.24 -9.15
CA GLY A 169 10.12 1.62 -10.44
C GLY A 169 9.12 1.43 -11.58
N ILE A 170 9.23 2.31 -12.56
CA ILE A 170 8.42 2.23 -13.79
C ILE A 170 9.37 1.82 -14.93
N LYS A 171 9.06 0.72 -15.58
CA LYS A 171 9.80 0.25 -16.76
C LYS A 171 9.64 1.29 -17.87
N ASN A 172 10.76 1.74 -18.44
CA ASN A 172 10.79 2.77 -19.48
C ASN A 172 10.23 4.14 -19.05
N ALA A 173 10.37 4.47 -17.76
CA ALA A 173 9.94 5.77 -17.26
C ALA A 173 10.64 6.94 -17.97
N SER A 174 9.89 7.98 -18.32
CA SER A 174 10.49 9.25 -18.76
C SER A 174 11.24 9.92 -17.62
N LYS A 175 12.17 10.86 -17.94
CA LYS A 175 12.90 11.64 -16.91
C LYS A 175 11.95 12.38 -15.95
N GLU A 176 10.78 12.82 -16.44
CA GLU A 176 9.76 13.49 -15.63
C GLU A 176 9.08 12.53 -14.66
N GLN A 177 8.82 11.28 -15.08
CA GLN A 177 8.25 10.22 -14.21
C GLN A 177 9.25 9.78 -13.14
N ILE A 178 10.55 9.71 -13.47
CA ILE A 178 11.61 9.37 -12.51
C ILE A 178 11.76 10.49 -11.46
N GLY A 179 11.67 11.75 -11.86
CA GLY A 179 11.77 12.89 -10.94
C GLY A 179 10.65 12.96 -9.88
N ARG A 180 9.52 12.28 -10.10
CA ARG A 180 8.42 12.17 -9.14
C ARG A 180 8.55 10.97 -8.17
N ALA A 181 9.47 10.06 -8.43
CA ALA A 181 9.68 8.83 -7.64
C ALA A 181 10.77 8.96 -6.56
N HIS A 182 11.42 10.11 -6.45
CA HIS A 182 12.35 10.40 -5.36
C HIS A 182 11.59 10.91 -4.14
N VAL A 183 11.26 10.01 -3.25
CA VAL A 183 10.83 10.26 -1.88
C VAL A 183 11.79 9.57 -0.94
#